data_a2ff1861616d06d76bf3107ae7136d22
#
_entry.id   a2ff1861616d06d76bf3107ae7136d22
#
_cell.length_a   1.000
_cell.length_b   1.000
_cell.length_c   1.000
_cell.angle_alpha   90.00
_cell.angle_beta   90.00
_cell.angle_gamma   90.00
#
_symmetry.space_group_name_H-M   'P 1'
#
loop_
_entity.id
_entity.type
_entity.pdbx_description
1 polymer ?
#
loop_
_entity_poly.entity_id
_entity_poly.type
_entity_poly.pdbx_seq_one_letter_code
_entity_poly.pdbx_strand_id
1 'polypeptide(L)'
;MGSLRRRLIALSLLVPQTAWAEVCDKTRPGWTLDQGPVTGGAETLYILASPVGLGLVALIALALVFPRRWLALLAALPALALAGLLVVSRQSDMAALALEEGCIGSAIPAVVLLVLAAAVVLVRGFQARRAK
;
A
#
# COMPACT_ATOMS: atom_id res chain seq x y z
N MET A 1 -14.60 -33.42 36.53
CA MET A 1 -14.75 -32.45 35.42
C MET A 1 -13.69 -31.35 35.36
N GLY A 2 -12.75 -31.22 36.33
CA GLY A 2 -11.76 -30.15 36.38
C GLY A 2 -10.47 -30.40 35.58
N SER A 3 -10.07 -31.64 35.34
CA SER A 3 -8.79 -31.95 34.70
C SER A 3 -8.77 -31.76 33.18
N LEU A 4 -9.88 -32.02 32.52
CA LEU A 4 -10.01 -31.85 31.06
C LEU A 4 -9.99 -30.35 30.67
N ARG A 5 -10.67 -29.53 31.46
CA ARG A 5 -10.70 -28.06 31.24
C ARG A 5 -9.35 -27.41 31.44
N ARG A 6 -8.56 -27.88 32.44
CA ARG A 6 -7.18 -27.42 32.65
C ARG A 6 -6.25 -27.84 31.51
N ARG A 7 -6.42 -29.04 30.95
CA ARG A 7 -5.62 -29.52 29.81
C ARG A 7 -5.96 -28.78 28.53
N LEU A 8 -7.22 -28.43 28.31
CA LEU A 8 -7.63 -27.63 27.16
C LEU A 8 -7.10 -26.19 27.22
N ILE A 9 -7.09 -25.56 28.42
CA ILE A 9 -6.53 -24.23 28.64
C ILE A 9 -5.01 -24.26 28.46
N ALA A 10 -4.32 -25.30 28.94
CA ALA A 10 -2.87 -25.45 28.76
C ALA A 10 -2.51 -25.72 27.28
N LEU A 11 -3.36 -26.42 26.51
CA LEU A 11 -3.16 -26.65 25.09
C LEU A 11 -3.36 -25.36 24.25
N SER A 12 -4.30 -24.49 24.64
CA SER A 12 -4.52 -23.21 23.96
C SER A 12 -3.40 -22.19 24.21
N LEU A 13 -2.63 -22.34 25.30
CA LEU A 13 -1.43 -21.54 25.57
C LEU A 13 -0.19 -22.04 24.80
N LEU A 14 -0.25 -23.22 24.20
CA LEU A 14 0.78 -23.80 23.35
C LEU A 14 0.54 -23.59 21.86
N VAL A 15 -0.51 -22.86 21.47
CA VAL A 15 -0.64 -22.39 20.08
C VAL A 15 0.54 -21.45 19.83
N PRO A 16 1.47 -21.83 18.96
CA PRO A 16 2.66 -21.01 18.76
C PRO A 16 2.24 -19.66 18.22
N GLN A 17 2.68 -18.60 18.87
CA GLN A 17 2.53 -17.21 18.39
C GLN A 17 3.23 -17.00 17.03
N THR A 18 3.93 -18.02 16.53
CA THR A 18 4.61 -18.07 15.24
C THR A 18 3.65 -17.94 14.04
N ALA A 19 2.37 -18.32 14.18
CA ALA A 19 1.38 -18.15 13.10
C ALA A 19 1.06 -16.67 12.80
N TRP A 20 1.19 -15.80 13.77
CA TRP A 20 0.95 -14.35 13.67
C TRP A 20 2.14 -13.62 13.05
N ALA A 21 3.36 -14.01 13.42
CA ALA A 21 4.59 -13.47 12.84
C ALA A 21 4.72 -13.77 11.33
N GLU A 22 4.09 -14.85 10.85
CA GLU A 22 4.18 -15.26 9.46
C GLU A 22 3.45 -14.31 8.49
N VAL A 23 2.37 -13.64 8.91
CA VAL A 23 1.63 -12.68 8.07
C VAL A 23 2.47 -11.43 7.85
N CYS A 24 3.05 -10.89 8.91
CA CYS A 24 3.89 -9.69 8.84
C CYS A 24 5.21 -9.94 8.12
N ASP A 25 5.82 -11.11 8.31
CA ASP A 25 7.07 -11.49 7.64
C ASP A 25 6.90 -11.59 6.10
N LYS A 26 5.72 -12.06 5.64
CA LYS A 26 5.38 -12.11 4.22
C LYS A 26 4.98 -10.76 3.64
N THR A 27 4.28 -9.92 4.40
CA THR A 27 3.77 -8.63 3.90
C THR A 27 4.80 -7.52 4.01
N ARG A 28 5.65 -7.55 5.03
CA ARG A 28 6.67 -6.54 5.28
C ARG A 28 7.92 -7.16 5.91
N PRO A 29 8.78 -7.81 5.12
CA PRO A 29 10.02 -8.39 5.62
C PRO A 29 10.88 -7.32 6.29
N GLY A 30 11.33 -7.61 7.52
CA GLY A 30 12.14 -6.70 8.32
C GLY A 30 11.35 -5.77 9.25
N TRP A 31 10.02 -5.84 9.29
CA TRP A 31 9.24 -5.19 10.34
C TRP A 31 9.30 -6.02 11.64
N THR A 32 9.51 -5.34 12.77
CA THR A 32 9.53 -5.93 14.09
C THR A 32 8.57 -5.20 15.02
N LEU A 33 8.00 -5.90 16.00
CA LEU A 33 7.05 -5.32 16.97
C LEU A 33 7.61 -4.10 17.72
N ASP A 34 8.92 -4.03 17.89
CA ASP A 34 9.60 -2.92 18.57
C ASP A 34 9.51 -1.60 17.80
N GLN A 35 9.23 -1.65 16.50
CA GLN A 35 9.07 -0.45 15.65
C GLN A 35 7.70 0.21 15.79
N GLY A 36 6.77 -0.46 16.49
CA GLY A 36 5.42 0.02 16.67
C GLY A 36 4.56 -0.05 15.39
N PRO A 37 3.29 0.37 15.46
CA PRO A 37 2.37 0.27 14.34
C PRO A 37 2.76 1.21 13.18
N VAL A 38 2.67 0.69 11.96
CA VAL A 38 2.99 1.44 10.74
C VAL A 38 1.92 2.49 10.47
N THR A 39 2.33 3.75 10.35
CA THR A 39 1.41 4.84 9.99
C THR A 39 1.08 4.83 8.50
N GLY A 40 -0.05 5.42 8.10
CA GLY A 40 -0.41 5.57 6.69
C GLY A 40 0.61 6.37 5.86
N GLY A 41 1.30 7.33 6.49
CA GLY A 41 2.41 8.06 5.85
C GLY A 41 3.62 7.17 5.58
N ALA A 42 4.05 6.38 6.57
CA ALA A 42 5.14 5.42 6.40
C ALA A 42 4.82 4.35 5.35
N GLU A 43 3.56 3.89 5.30
CA GLU A 43 3.08 2.97 4.28
C GLU A 43 3.13 3.60 2.88
N THR A 44 2.71 4.86 2.74
CA THR A 44 2.77 5.60 1.48
C THR A 44 4.21 5.72 0.99
N LEU A 45 5.14 6.08 1.87
CA LEU A 45 6.56 6.16 1.52
C LEU A 45 7.12 4.80 1.10
N TYR A 46 6.74 3.73 1.79
CA TYR A 46 7.17 2.37 1.43
C TYR A 46 6.69 1.96 0.04
N ILE A 47 5.42 2.26 -0.31
CA ILE A 47 4.84 1.99 -1.62
C ILE A 47 5.56 2.81 -2.71
N LEU A 48 5.75 4.12 -2.48
CA LEU A 48 6.38 5.00 -3.46
C LEU A 48 7.89 4.78 -3.60
N ALA A 49 8.57 4.32 -2.55
CA ALA A 49 9.99 3.96 -2.60
C ALA A 49 10.25 2.57 -3.23
N SER A 50 9.21 1.79 -3.49
CA SER A 50 9.35 0.54 -4.24
C SER A 50 9.83 0.80 -5.68
N PRO A 51 10.48 -0.16 -6.35
CA PRO A 51 10.93 0.03 -7.73
C PRO A 51 9.81 0.46 -8.68
N VAL A 52 8.61 -0.09 -8.51
CA VAL A 52 7.40 0.29 -9.27
C VAL A 52 6.96 1.71 -8.92
N GLY A 53 6.95 2.04 -7.63
CA GLY A 53 6.59 3.38 -7.14
C GLY A 53 7.55 4.45 -7.66
N LEU A 54 8.85 4.21 -7.58
CA LEU A 54 9.88 5.14 -8.09
C LEU A 54 9.75 5.34 -9.60
N GLY A 55 9.54 4.28 -10.37
CA GLY A 55 9.30 4.38 -11.82
C GLY A 55 8.06 5.22 -12.14
N LEU A 56 6.99 5.05 -11.36
CA LEU A 56 5.77 5.83 -11.52
C LEU A 56 5.96 7.31 -11.15
N VAL A 57 6.66 7.59 -10.05
CA VAL A 57 6.99 8.97 -9.65
C VAL A 57 7.83 9.66 -10.73
N ALA A 58 8.83 8.98 -11.27
CA ALA A 58 9.65 9.51 -12.38
C ALA A 58 8.81 9.78 -13.63
N LEU A 59 7.88 8.89 -13.97
CA LEU A 59 6.98 9.04 -15.12
C LEU A 59 6.01 10.22 -14.94
N ILE A 60 5.46 10.38 -13.73
CA ILE A 60 4.62 11.53 -13.38
C ILE A 60 5.42 12.84 -13.47
N ALA A 61 6.63 12.88 -12.93
CA ALA A 61 7.50 14.03 -13.01
C ALA A 61 7.81 14.40 -14.47
N LEU A 62 8.12 13.41 -15.30
CA LEU A 62 8.37 13.61 -16.74
C LEU A 62 7.13 14.18 -17.44
N ALA A 63 5.93 13.67 -17.14
CA ALA A 63 4.68 14.15 -17.73
C ALA A 63 4.32 15.58 -17.26
N LEU A 64 4.75 15.98 -16.06
CA LEU A 64 4.58 17.35 -15.56
C LEU A 64 5.53 18.34 -16.22
N VAL A 65 6.77 17.92 -16.51
CA VAL A 65 7.79 18.74 -17.20
C VAL A 65 7.46 18.86 -18.70
N PHE A 66 7.03 17.77 -19.32
CA PHE A 66 6.69 17.70 -20.72
C PHE A 66 5.19 17.42 -20.92
N PRO A 67 4.32 18.42 -20.86
CA PRO A 67 2.86 18.22 -20.86
C PRO A 67 2.35 17.82 -22.25
N ARG A 68 2.58 16.54 -22.60
CA ARG A 68 2.09 15.90 -23.83
C ARG A 68 0.99 14.92 -23.49
N ARG A 69 -0.09 14.88 -24.27
CA ARG A 69 -1.26 13.99 -24.01
C ARG A 69 -0.89 12.53 -23.81
N TRP A 70 -0.01 12.01 -24.67
CA TRP A 70 0.38 10.60 -24.59
C TRP A 70 1.20 10.30 -23.30
N LEU A 71 2.08 11.24 -22.88
CA LEU A 71 2.81 11.13 -21.62
C LEU A 71 1.86 11.23 -20.43
N ALA A 72 0.87 12.12 -20.50
CA ALA A 72 -0.15 12.24 -19.46
C ALA A 72 -0.96 10.95 -19.29
N LEU A 73 -1.34 10.30 -20.38
CA LEU A 73 -2.04 9.01 -20.37
C LEU A 73 -1.14 7.89 -19.85
N LEU A 74 0.12 7.84 -20.31
CA LEU A 74 1.10 6.85 -19.84
C LEU A 74 1.39 6.97 -18.35
N ALA A 75 1.34 8.16 -17.77
CA ALA A 75 1.53 8.37 -16.34
C ALA A 75 0.24 8.12 -15.53
N ALA A 76 -0.91 8.57 -16.03
CA ALA A 76 -2.17 8.48 -15.32
C ALA A 76 -2.73 7.06 -15.26
N LEU A 77 -2.64 6.28 -16.34
CA LEU A 77 -3.17 4.92 -16.37
C LEU A 77 -2.50 4.00 -15.34
N PRO A 78 -1.16 3.87 -15.25
CA PRO A 78 -0.55 3.04 -14.23
C PRO A 78 -0.73 3.61 -12.81
N ALA A 79 -0.84 4.93 -12.63
CA ALA A 79 -1.16 5.53 -11.33
C ALA A 79 -2.54 5.10 -10.84
N LEU A 80 -3.56 5.16 -11.70
CA LEU A 80 -4.91 4.71 -11.37
C LEU A 80 -4.98 3.19 -11.21
N ALA A 81 -4.24 2.43 -12.02
CA ALA A 81 -4.17 0.98 -11.89
C ALA A 81 -3.54 0.58 -10.53
N LEU A 82 -2.46 1.23 -10.12
CA LEU A 82 -1.83 0.99 -8.82
C LEU A 82 -2.78 1.38 -7.68
N ALA A 83 -3.46 2.52 -7.78
CA ALA A 83 -4.47 2.93 -6.79
C ALA A 83 -5.59 1.89 -6.66
N GLY A 84 -6.11 1.39 -7.78
CA GLY A 84 -7.13 0.33 -7.78
C GLY A 84 -6.63 -0.98 -7.18
N LEU A 85 -5.40 -1.41 -7.53
CA LEU A 85 -4.78 -2.59 -6.94
C LEU A 85 -4.59 -2.47 -5.44
N LEU A 86 -4.19 -1.29 -4.94
CA LEU A 86 -4.08 -1.03 -3.50
C LEU A 86 -5.43 -1.17 -2.80
N VAL A 87 -6.50 -0.63 -3.37
CA VAL A 87 -7.85 -0.78 -2.81
C VAL A 87 -8.26 -2.25 -2.75
N VAL A 88 -8.12 -2.99 -3.84
CA VAL A 88 -8.52 -4.39 -3.93
C VAL A 88 -7.67 -5.27 -3.00
N SER A 89 -6.34 -5.07 -2.97
CA SER A 89 -5.45 -5.86 -2.12
C SER A 89 -5.75 -5.71 -0.63
N ARG A 90 -6.28 -4.56 -0.22
CA ARG A 90 -6.65 -4.30 1.19
C ARG A 90 -8.00 -4.91 1.61
N GLN A 91 -8.76 -5.49 0.67
CA GLN A 91 -10.01 -6.20 0.97
C GLN A 91 -9.78 -7.68 1.32
N SER A 92 -8.55 -8.17 1.27
CA SER A 92 -8.21 -9.55 1.64
C SER A 92 -8.16 -9.73 3.16
N ASP A 93 -8.53 -10.93 3.63
CA ASP A 93 -8.46 -11.29 5.06
C ASP A 93 -7.03 -11.16 5.60
N MET A 94 -6.02 -11.48 4.78
CA MET A 94 -4.61 -11.32 5.13
C MET A 94 -4.24 -9.87 5.40
N ALA A 95 -4.76 -8.94 4.60
CA ALA A 95 -4.50 -7.51 4.79
C ALA A 95 -5.22 -6.97 6.04
N ALA A 96 -6.41 -7.48 6.36
CA ALA A 96 -7.14 -7.14 7.58
C ALA A 96 -6.33 -7.57 8.82
N LEU A 97 -5.84 -8.81 8.84
CA LEU A 97 -4.99 -9.30 9.93
C LEU A 97 -3.68 -8.50 10.06
N ALA A 98 -3.01 -8.21 8.96
CA ALA A 98 -1.77 -7.42 8.97
C ALA A 98 -1.98 -5.97 9.45
N LEU A 99 -3.16 -5.38 9.21
CA LEU A 99 -3.57 -4.09 9.75
C LEU A 99 -3.80 -4.15 11.26
N GLU A 100 -4.48 -5.19 11.75
CA GLU A 100 -4.71 -5.41 13.19
C GLU A 100 -3.39 -5.64 13.94
N GLU A 101 -2.45 -6.36 13.35
CA GLU A 101 -1.11 -6.56 13.89
C GLU A 101 -0.22 -5.29 13.81
N GLY A 102 -0.60 -4.33 12.98
CA GLY A 102 0.11 -3.06 12.84
C GLY A 102 1.33 -3.09 11.94
N CYS A 103 1.62 -4.19 11.23
CA CYS A 103 2.79 -4.28 10.34
C CYS A 103 2.56 -3.61 8.98
N ILE A 104 1.32 -3.32 8.61
CA ILE A 104 0.98 -2.48 7.46
C ILE A 104 0.13 -1.30 7.90
N GLY A 105 0.31 -0.17 7.24
CA GLY A 105 -0.47 1.03 7.49
C GLY A 105 -1.67 1.16 6.55
N SER A 106 -2.49 2.18 6.77
CA SER A 106 -3.56 2.56 5.86
C SER A 106 -3.01 2.95 4.48
N ALA A 107 -3.53 2.36 3.40
CA ALA A 107 -3.17 2.73 2.03
C ALA A 107 -3.93 3.96 1.52
N ILE A 108 -4.89 4.49 2.28
CA ILE A 108 -5.73 5.62 1.86
C ILE A 108 -4.90 6.82 1.41
N PRO A 109 -3.86 7.28 2.15
CA PRO A 109 -3.07 8.42 1.71
C PRO A 109 -2.35 8.18 0.38
N ALA A 110 -1.84 6.96 0.14
CA ALA A 110 -1.22 6.59 -1.12
C ALA A 110 -2.22 6.62 -2.27
N VAL A 111 -3.40 6.05 -2.09
CA VAL A 111 -4.48 6.04 -3.09
C VAL A 111 -4.90 7.46 -3.45
N VAL A 112 -5.15 8.32 -2.46
CA VAL A 112 -5.52 9.72 -2.68
C VAL A 112 -4.43 10.46 -3.45
N LEU A 113 -3.17 10.28 -3.06
CA LEU A 113 -2.02 10.93 -3.73
C LEU A 113 -1.89 10.49 -5.20
N LEU A 114 -2.05 9.19 -5.49
CA LEU A 114 -1.98 8.66 -6.85
C LEU A 114 -3.13 9.17 -7.73
N VAL A 115 -4.35 9.22 -7.20
CA VAL A 115 -5.52 9.75 -7.92
C VAL A 115 -5.35 11.24 -8.21
N LEU A 116 -4.91 12.03 -7.22
CA LEU A 116 -4.66 13.46 -7.40
C LEU A 116 -3.53 13.71 -8.43
N ALA A 117 -2.44 12.96 -8.35
CA ALA A 117 -1.35 13.05 -9.31
C ALA A 117 -1.82 12.73 -10.73
N ALA A 118 -2.61 11.67 -10.91
CA ALA A 118 -3.19 11.31 -12.20
C ALA A 118 -4.09 12.43 -12.75
N ALA A 119 -4.95 13.01 -11.91
CA ALA A 119 -5.84 14.11 -12.29
C ALA A 119 -5.03 15.35 -12.74
N VAL A 120 -4.01 15.75 -11.98
CA VAL A 120 -3.16 16.91 -12.31
C VAL A 120 -2.43 16.72 -13.64
N VAL A 121 -1.84 15.53 -13.85
CA VAL A 121 -1.11 15.21 -15.08
C VAL A 121 -2.05 15.23 -16.29
N LEU A 122 -3.25 14.67 -16.17
CA LEU A 122 -4.26 14.68 -17.22
C LEU A 122 -4.67 16.12 -17.56
N VAL A 123 -5.06 16.91 -16.56
CA VAL A 123 -5.48 18.30 -16.76
C VAL A 123 -4.38 19.09 -17.49
N ARG A 124 -3.11 19.00 -17.04
CA ARG A 124 -2.00 19.68 -17.71
C ARG A 124 -1.75 19.19 -19.13
N GLY A 125 -1.77 17.89 -19.37
CA GLY A 125 -1.56 17.30 -20.68
C GLY A 125 -2.65 17.69 -21.70
N PHE A 126 -3.89 17.90 -21.24
CA PHE A 126 -5.01 18.33 -22.10
C PHE A 126 -5.06 19.84 -22.29
N GLN A 127 -4.68 20.65 -21.28
CA GLN A 127 -4.65 22.11 -21.39
C GLN A 127 -3.54 22.61 -22.32
N ALA A 128 -2.38 21.98 -22.33
CA ALA A 128 -1.26 22.34 -23.20
C ALA A 128 -1.61 22.33 -24.70
N ARG A 129 -2.69 21.66 -25.08
CA ARG A 129 -3.19 21.66 -26.48
C ARG A 129 -4.07 22.86 -26.79
N ARG A 130 -4.78 23.42 -25.81
CA ARG A 130 -5.70 24.55 -26.03
C ARG A 130 -4.94 25.87 -26.20
N ALA A 131 -3.68 25.90 -25.78
CA ALA A 131 -2.81 27.07 -25.83
C ALA A 131 -2.01 27.19 -27.15
N LYS A 132 -2.14 26.22 -28.09
CA LYS A 132 -1.58 26.23 -29.44
C LYS A 132 -2.66 26.45 -30.48
#